data_861426897df52ddc8462316c0429fcd6
#
_entry.id   861426897df52ddc8462316c0429fcd6
#
_cell.length_a   1.000
_cell.length_b   1.000
_cell.length_c   1.000
_cell.angle_alpha   90.00
_cell.angle_beta   90.00
_cell.angle_gamma   90.00
#
_symmetry.space_group_name_H-M   'P 1'
#
loop_
_entity.id
_entity.type
_entity.pdbx_description
1 polymer ?
#
loop_
_entity_poly.entity_id
_entity_poly.type
_entity_poly.pdbx_seq_one_letter_code
_entity_poly.pdbx_strand_id
1 'polypeptide(L)'
;MNIRDRIFHKLTEMNMTQKKFAKLTGIPETTVSDWKKKKTNPTSEKILVICKVLNVTPEWLLSGVEVNGTRSNPASIIAVDVRTEAGELISTYNSCDAEMQARILGYAQAISRMMKDKREKNQ
;
A
#
# COMPACT_ATOMS: atom_id res chain seq x y z
N MET A 1 -11.29 12.00 -10.04
CA MET A 1 -11.21 10.63 -10.58
C MET A 1 -12.13 9.69 -9.81
N ASN A 2 -12.84 8.84 -10.53
CA ASN A 2 -13.60 7.75 -9.92
C ASN A 2 -12.76 6.45 -9.90
N ILE A 3 -13.36 5.35 -9.44
CA ILE A 3 -12.66 4.06 -9.31
C ILE A 3 -12.11 3.59 -10.66
N ARG A 4 -12.93 3.60 -11.71
CA ARG A 4 -12.50 3.15 -13.04
C ARG A 4 -11.38 4.02 -13.62
N ASP A 5 -11.44 5.32 -13.40
CA ASP A 5 -10.39 6.24 -13.86
C ASP A 5 -9.04 5.93 -13.19
N ARG A 6 -9.06 5.64 -11.89
CA ARG A 6 -7.86 5.25 -11.17
C ARG A 6 -7.28 3.94 -11.68
N ILE A 7 -8.14 2.96 -12.01
CA ILE A 7 -7.71 1.68 -12.59
C ILE A 7 -6.98 1.92 -13.92
N PHE A 8 -7.61 2.62 -14.84
CA PHE A 8 -7.02 2.86 -16.18
C PHE A 8 -5.77 3.72 -16.11
N HIS A 9 -5.74 4.71 -15.22
CA HIS A 9 -4.55 5.50 -14.98
C HIS A 9 -3.39 4.62 -14.50
N LYS A 10 -3.66 3.70 -13.57
CA LYS A 10 -2.64 2.79 -13.05
C LYS A 10 -2.16 1.81 -14.13
N LEU A 11 -3.05 1.31 -14.96
CA LEU A 11 -2.67 0.45 -16.09
C LEU A 11 -1.70 1.18 -17.03
N THR A 12 -1.96 2.44 -17.31
CA THR A 12 -1.09 3.27 -18.14
C THR A 12 0.28 3.45 -17.48
N GLU A 13 0.33 3.73 -16.19
CA GLU A 13 1.59 3.85 -15.43
C GLU A 13 2.41 2.56 -15.48
N MET A 14 1.75 1.41 -15.40
CA MET A 14 2.41 0.10 -15.37
C MET A 14 2.68 -0.47 -16.77
N ASN A 15 2.28 0.24 -17.81
CA ASN A 15 2.33 -0.26 -19.19
C ASN A 15 1.62 -1.61 -19.34
N MET A 16 0.51 -1.78 -18.64
CA MET A 16 -0.27 -3.01 -18.64
C MET A 16 -1.47 -2.87 -19.56
N THR A 17 -1.67 -3.84 -20.46
CA THR A 17 -2.84 -3.86 -21.35
C THR A 17 -4.07 -4.34 -20.60
N GLN A 18 -5.26 -3.97 -21.09
CA GLN A 18 -6.53 -4.47 -20.55
C GLN A 18 -6.61 -5.99 -20.62
N LYS A 19 -6.09 -6.59 -21.67
CA LYS A 19 -6.05 -8.03 -21.85
C LYS A 19 -5.22 -8.71 -20.77
N LYS A 20 -4.04 -8.18 -20.47
CA LYS A 20 -3.16 -8.72 -19.42
C LYS A 20 -3.79 -8.55 -18.04
N PHE A 21 -4.38 -7.39 -17.79
CA PHE A 21 -5.09 -7.11 -16.52
C PHE A 21 -6.25 -8.07 -16.32
N ALA A 22 -7.05 -8.30 -17.36
CA ALA A 22 -8.15 -9.27 -17.33
C ALA A 22 -7.64 -10.67 -17.01
N LYS A 23 -6.56 -11.08 -17.64
CA LYS A 23 -5.94 -12.40 -17.40
C LYS A 23 -5.46 -12.55 -15.96
N LEU A 24 -4.80 -11.52 -15.38
CA LEU A 24 -4.25 -11.57 -14.02
C LEU A 24 -5.32 -11.51 -12.95
N THR A 25 -6.41 -10.78 -13.19
CA THR A 25 -7.51 -10.63 -12.22
C THR A 25 -8.56 -11.73 -12.33
N GLY A 26 -8.62 -12.44 -13.46
CA GLY A 26 -9.69 -13.37 -13.76
C GLY A 26 -11.00 -12.69 -14.18
N ILE A 27 -10.98 -11.38 -14.40
CA ILE A 27 -12.16 -10.61 -14.84
C ILE A 27 -12.20 -10.67 -16.37
N PRO A 28 -13.38 -10.94 -16.98
CA PRO A 28 -13.48 -10.94 -18.44
C PRO A 28 -13.04 -9.60 -19.06
N GLU A 29 -12.32 -9.65 -20.16
CA GLU A 29 -11.86 -8.45 -20.87
C GLU A 29 -13.02 -7.55 -21.29
N THR A 30 -14.16 -8.16 -21.65
CA THR A 30 -15.38 -7.43 -22.01
C THR A 30 -15.88 -6.60 -20.83
N THR A 31 -15.82 -7.15 -19.61
CA THR A 31 -16.20 -6.44 -18.37
C THR A 31 -15.28 -5.24 -18.14
N VAL A 32 -13.97 -5.42 -18.28
CA VAL A 32 -12.99 -4.34 -18.15
C VAL A 32 -13.25 -3.23 -19.17
N SER A 33 -13.48 -3.59 -20.42
CA SER A 33 -13.85 -2.67 -21.50
C SER A 33 -15.13 -1.90 -21.18
N ASP A 34 -16.12 -2.58 -20.61
CA ASP A 34 -17.42 -1.98 -20.27
C ASP A 34 -17.29 -0.89 -19.21
N TRP A 35 -16.33 -1.00 -18.28
CA TRP A 35 -16.10 0.07 -17.30
C TRP A 35 -15.81 1.39 -17.99
N LYS A 36 -15.06 1.35 -19.09
CA LYS A 36 -14.72 2.54 -19.85
C LYS A 36 -15.86 3.00 -20.76
N LYS A 37 -16.47 2.05 -21.49
CA LYS A 37 -17.52 2.34 -22.48
C LYS A 37 -18.84 2.73 -21.84
N LYS A 38 -19.26 1.99 -20.82
CA LYS A 38 -20.57 2.17 -20.15
C LYS A 38 -20.47 3.03 -18.90
N LYS A 39 -19.28 3.50 -18.55
CA LYS A 39 -19.01 4.33 -17.36
C LYS A 39 -19.49 3.67 -16.09
N THR A 40 -19.25 2.36 -15.97
CA THR A 40 -19.56 1.57 -14.78
C THR A 40 -18.30 1.33 -13.95
N ASN A 41 -18.49 0.98 -12.68
CA ASN A 41 -17.38 0.63 -11.78
C ASN A 41 -17.37 -0.87 -11.53
N PRO A 42 -16.20 -1.44 -11.15
CA PRO A 42 -16.16 -2.84 -10.74
C PRO A 42 -17.02 -3.08 -9.50
N THR A 43 -17.53 -4.31 -9.36
CA THR A 43 -18.29 -4.71 -8.18
C THR A 43 -17.34 -4.81 -6.97
N SER A 44 -17.92 -4.71 -5.77
CA SER A 44 -17.16 -4.79 -4.52
C SER A 44 -16.35 -6.08 -4.41
N GLU A 45 -16.86 -7.18 -4.95
CA GLU A 45 -16.19 -8.48 -4.92
C GLU A 45 -14.86 -8.49 -5.67
N LYS A 46 -14.71 -7.60 -6.64
CA LYS A 46 -13.50 -7.53 -7.49
C LYS A 46 -12.44 -6.58 -6.93
N ILE A 47 -12.77 -5.73 -5.98
CA ILE A 47 -11.88 -4.68 -5.47
C ILE A 47 -10.57 -5.26 -4.94
N LEU A 48 -10.61 -6.30 -4.12
CA LEU A 48 -9.40 -6.87 -3.51
C LEU A 48 -8.46 -7.48 -4.54
N VAL A 49 -8.98 -8.21 -5.54
CA VAL A 49 -8.14 -8.80 -6.58
C VAL A 49 -7.53 -7.71 -7.47
N ILE A 50 -8.27 -6.66 -7.76
CA ILE A 50 -7.78 -5.51 -8.53
C ILE A 50 -6.62 -4.84 -7.77
N CYS A 51 -6.80 -4.58 -6.48
CA CYS A 51 -5.77 -3.98 -5.63
C CYS A 51 -4.50 -4.83 -5.59
N LYS A 52 -4.66 -6.14 -5.51
CA LYS A 52 -3.53 -7.07 -5.48
C LYS A 52 -2.75 -7.03 -6.79
N VAL A 53 -3.43 -7.04 -7.93
CA VAL A 53 -2.79 -7.02 -9.25
C VAL A 53 -2.11 -5.67 -9.52
N LEU A 54 -2.76 -4.57 -9.15
CA LEU A 54 -2.23 -3.22 -9.35
C LEU A 54 -1.27 -2.79 -8.25
N ASN A 55 -1.14 -3.57 -7.18
CA ASN A 55 -0.29 -3.27 -6.03
C ASN A 55 -0.64 -1.93 -5.39
N VAL A 56 -1.92 -1.73 -5.12
CA VAL A 56 -2.45 -0.52 -4.48
C VAL A 56 -3.32 -0.90 -3.29
N THR A 57 -3.60 0.06 -2.42
CA THR A 57 -4.50 -0.15 -1.28
C THR A 57 -5.96 0.03 -1.70
N PRO A 58 -6.90 -0.65 -1.01
CA PRO A 58 -8.33 -0.40 -1.23
C PRO A 58 -8.72 1.06 -0.97
N GLU A 59 -8.13 1.71 0.04
CA GLU A 59 -8.39 3.12 0.33
C GLU A 59 -8.05 4.00 -0.87
N TRP A 60 -6.90 3.79 -1.48
CA TRP A 60 -6.51 4.56 -2.67
C TRP A 60 -7.46 4.29 -3.83
N LEU A 61 -7.77 3.03 -4.10
CA LEU A 61 -8.64 2.67 -5.22
C LEU A 61 -10.04 3.26 -5.07
N LEU A 62 -10.61 3.18 -3.87
CA LEU A 62 -11.99 3.61 -3.60
C LEU A 62 -12.12 5.13 -3.45
N SER A 63 -11.16 5.80 -2.84
CA SER A 63 -11.27 7.21 -2.49
C SER A 63 -10.23 8.10 -3.17
N GLY A 64 -9.15 7.53 -3.68
CA GLY A 64 -8.02 8.29 -4.21
C GLY A 64 -7.12 8.87 -3.14
N VAL A 65 -7.40 8.61 -1.87
CA VAL A 65 -6.59 9.11 -0.75
C VAL A 65 -5.38 8.21 -0.55
N GLU A 66 -4.22 8.82 -0.50
CA GLU A 66 -2.97 8.13 -0.22
C GLU A 66 -2.66 8.23 1.26
N VAL A 67 -2.15 7.14 1.84
CA VAL A 67 -1.75 7.14 3.24
C VAL A 67 -0.61 8.15 3.42
N ASN A 68 -0.78 9.10 4.35
CA ASN A 68 0.18 10.18 4.65
C ASN A 68 0.52 11.08 3.44
N GLY A 69 -0.41 11.19 2.48
CA GLY A 69 -0.23 12.04 1.31
C GLY A 69 0.75 11.50 0.27
N THR A 70 1.20 10.27 0.43
CA THR A 70 2.08 9.60 -0.53
C THR A 70 1.45 8.31 -1.02
N ARG A 71 1.76 7.94 -2.25
CA ARG A 71 1.31 6.65 -2.77
C ARG A 71 2.02 5.53 -2.00
N SER A 72 1.23 4.75 -1.27
CA SER A 72 1.76 3.66 -0.47
C SER A 72 1.63 2.36 -1.22
N ASN A 73 2.76 1.68 -1.41
CA ASN A 73 2.76 0.30 -1.83
C ASN A 73 2.28 -0.55 -0.63
N PRO A 74 1.28 -1.45 -0.80
CA PRO A 74 0.84 -2.32 0.30
C PRO A 74 1.99 -3.07 0.99
N ALA A 75 3.05 -3.41 0.26
CA ALA A 75 4.23 -4.08 0.83
C ALA A 75 5.05 -3.18 1.76
N SER A 76 4.87 -1.85 1.70
CA SER A 76 5.58 -0.90 2.56
C SER A 76 4.75 -0.41 3.75
N ILE A 77 3.56 -0.98 3.93
CA ILE A 77 2.66 -0.63 5.05
C ILE A 77 2.69 -1.76 6.07
N ILE A 78 2.89 -1.39 7.33
CA ILE A 78 2.82 -2.33 8.45
C ILE A 78 1.61 -1.97 9.30
N ALA A 79 0.70 -2.93 9.48
CA ALA A 79 -0.43 -2.76 10.37
C ALA A 79 -0.03 -3.20 11.78
N VAL A 80 -0.26 -2.33 12.77
CA VAL A 80 0.10 -2.58 14.17
C VAL A 80 -1.11 -2.34 15.05
N ASP A 81 -1.40 -3.31 15.93
CA ASP A 81 -2.45 -3.14 16.94
C ASP A 81 -1.96 -2.15 17.99
N VAL A 82 -2.73 -1.07 18.21
CA VAL A 82 -2.38 -0.01 19.16
C VAL A 82 -2.29 -0.49 20.60
N ARG A 83 -2.86 -1.65 20.91
CA ARG A 83 -2.85 -2.23 22.26
C ARG A 83 -1.59 -3.03 22.57
N THR A 84 -0.71 -3.21 21.60
CA THR A 84 0.57 -3.92 21.79
C THR A 84 1.66 -2.95 22.18
N GLU A 85 2.79 -3.48 22.66
CA GLU A 85 3.98 -2.66 22.96
C GLU A 85 4.48 -1.91 21.73
N ALA A 86 4.46 -2.56 20.56
CA ALA A 86 4.81 -1.92 19.29
C ALA A 86 3.84 -0.79 18.96
N GLY A 87 2.54 -0.98 19.19
CA GLY A 87 1.52 0.06 19.01
C GLY A 87 1.73 1.23 19.94
N GLU A 88 2.06 0.98 21.21
CA GLU A 88 2.39 2.01 22.20
C GLU A 88 3.61 2.83 21.75
N LEU A 89 4.66 2.16 21.28
CA LEU A 89 5.87 2.81 20.80
C LEU A 89 5.57 3.74 19.63
N ILE A 90 4.77 3.28 18.66
CA ILE A 90 4.39 4.06 17.48
C ILE A 90 3.52 5.25 17.88
N SER A 91 2.55 5.05 18.79
CA SER A 91 1.70 6.13 19.29
C SER A 91 2.51 7.20 20.02
N THR A 92 3.47 6.78 20.82
CA THR A 92 4.38 7.69 21.52
C THR A 92 5.23 8.47 20.53
N TYR A 93 5.80 7.79 19.54
CA TYR A 93 6.59 8.41 18.49
C TYR A 93 5.78 9.49 17.74
N ASN A 94 4.55 9.17 17.38
CA ASN A 94 3.68 10.10 16.65
C ASN A 94 3.27 11.31 17.50
N SER A 95 3.27 11.19 18.82
CA SER A 95 2.93 12.28 19.75
C SER A 95 4.10 13.18 20.06
N CYS A 96 5.32 12.77 19.74
CA CYS A 96 6.53 13.51 20.03
C CYS A 96 6.79 14.63 19.02
N ASP A 97 7.53 15.65 19.45
CA ASP A 97 8.06 16.65 18.53
C ASP A 97 9.22 16.06 17.71
N ALA A 98 9.70 16.81 16.73
CA ALA A 98 10.74 16.35 15.80
C ALA A 98 12.05 15.97 16.50
N GLU A 99 12.42 16.69 17.56
CA GLU A 99 13.64 16.40 18.34
C GLU A 99 13.54 15.05 19.04
N MET A 100 12.43 14.79 19.70
CA MET A 100 12.19 13.52 20.40
C MET A 100 12.05 12.36 19.43
N GLN A 101 11.41 12.57 18.30
CA GLN A 101 11.32 11.57 17.22
C GLN A 101 12.70 11.18 16.72
N ALA A 102 13.59 12.15 16.53
CA ALA A 102 14.97 11.91 16.11
C ALA A 102 15.73 11.06 17.13
N ARG A 103 15.52 11.30 18.43
CA ARG A 103 16.14 10.52 19.51
C ARG A 103 15.65 9.07 19.51
N ILE A 104 14.34 8.86 19.37
CA ILE A 104 13.75 7.51 19.30
C ILE A 104 14.31 6.75 18.11
N LEU A 105 14.32 7.38 16.94
CA LEU A 105 14.85 6.77 15.72
C LEU A 105 16.34 6.45 15.85
N GLY A 106 17.13 7.37 16.41
CA GLY A 106 18.56 7.15 16.63
C GLY A 106 18.84 5.97 17.55
N TYR A 107 18.06 5.82 18.61
CA TYR A 107 18.17 4.69 19.53
C TYR A 107 17.82 3.37 18.83
N ALA A 108 16.74 3.35 18.07
CA ALA A 108 16.33 2.17 17.29
C ALA A 108 17.38 1.77 16.25
N GLN A 109 17.98 2.74 15.57
CA GLN A 109 19.06 2.50 14.61
C GLN A 109 20.30 1.92 15.30
N ALA A 110 20.66 2.41 16.48
CA ALA A 110 21.78 1.88 17.25
C ALA A 110 21.56 0.42 17.63
N ILE A 111 20.35 0.07 18.08
CA ILE A 111 19.99 -1.32 18.40
C ILE A 111 20.07 -2.20 17.15
N SER A 112 19.59 -1.71 16.03
CA SER A 112 19.63 -2.44 14.75
C SER A 112 21.06 -2.77 14.34
N ARG A 113 22.00 -1.83 14.50
CA ARG A 113 23.41 -2.06 14.23
C ARG A 113 24.02 -3.10 15.18
N MET A 114 23.69 -3.02 16.47
CA MET A 114 24.16 -3.98 17.46
C MET A 114 23.69 -5.40 17.12
N MET A 115 22.45 -5.54 16.70
CA MET A 115 21.89 -6.83 16.27
C MET A 115 22.60 -7.40 15.05
N LYS A 116 22.91 -6.53 14.08
CA LYS A 116 23.62 -6.91 12.87
C LYS A 116 25.04 -7.39 13.18
N ASP A 117 25.79 -6.67 14.02
CA ASP A 117 27.13 -7.04 14.45
C ASP A 117 27.12 -8.38 15.18
N LYS A 118 26.12 -8.61 16.02
CA LYS A 118 25.96 -9.88 16.74
C LYS A 118 25.71 -11.05 15.79
N ARG A 119 24.92 -10.85 14.74
CA ARG A 119 24.68 -11.88 13.73
C ARG A 119 25.97 -12.23 12.96
N GLU A 120 26.77 -11.24 12.61
CA GLU A 120 28.02 -11.43 11.90
C GLU A 120 29.04 -12.21 12.74
N LYS A 121 29.09 -11.98 14.06
CA LYS A 121 29.98 -12.70 14.98
C LYS A 121 29.60 -14.16 15.18
N ASN A 122 28.35 -14.52 14.94
CA ASN A 122 27.83 -15.86 15.16
C ASN A 122 27.83 -16.72 13.89
N GLN A 123 28.38 -16.22 12.79
CA GLN A 123 28.54 -16.97 11.54
C GLN A 123 29.85 -17.73 11.49
#